data_68236542b5d6ea1264543bcf854b8922
#
_entry.id   68236542b5d6ea1264543bcf854b8922
#
_cell.length_a   1.000
_cell.length_b   1.000
_cell.length_c   1.000
_cell.angle_alpha   90.00
_cell.angle_beta   90.00
_cell.angle_gamma   90.00
#
_symmetry.space_group_name_H-M   'P 1'
#
loop_
_entity.id
_entity.type
_entity.pdbx_description
1 polymer ?
#
loop_
_entity_poly.entity_id
_entity_poly.type
_entity_poly.pdbx_seq_one_letter_code
_entity_poly.pdbx_strand_id
1 'polypeptide(L)'
;MPDDEPILEARELGRYVPATNKWLLQHVSLEVAAGERIVVVGPSGSGKTLLLRSLAWLDPLDAGTLYWRGRAVTRHVVPRFRSRVVYLHQRPALIAGTVAENLQYPFQFSVHRSRRFDAAQIEHWLRVLRREPDFLQKSSRDLSGGEAQITALLRAMQLTPDVLLLDEPTAALDPASAQGVEQCVSQWFQEAPQQRTIVWVSHDQEQAARMADRQLVMAAGRIVQGA
;
A
#
# COMPACT_ATOMS: atom_id res chain seq x y z
N MET A 1 -0.91 -28.23 -7.89
CA MET A 1 0.04 -27.42 -7.14
C MET A 1 0.36 -26.17 -7.92
N PRO A 2 -0.31 -25.02 -7.70
CA PRO A 2 0.19 -23.71 -8.10
C PRO A 2 0.33 -22.76 -6.89
N ASP A 3 0.48 -23.29 -5.66
CA ASP A 3 0.38 -22.46 -4.43
C ASP A 3 1.72 -21.92 -3.91
N ASP A 4 2.83 -22.15 -4.63
CA ASP A 4 4.18 -21.74 -4.22
C ASP A 4 4.73 -20.50 -4.98
N GLU A 5 3.97 -19.95 -5.94
CA GLU A 5 4.47 -18.83 -6.72
C GLU A 5 4.21 -17.50 -5.99
N PRO A 6 5.24 -16.69 -5.71
CA PRO A 6 5.06 -15.40 -5.03
C PRO A 6 4.16 -14.46 -5.84
N ILE A 7 3.30 -13.71 -5.16
CA ILE A 7 2.44 -12.71 -5.80
C ILE A 7 3.25 -11.54 -6.35
N LEU A 8 4.33 -11.16 -5.64
CA LEU A 8 5.36 -10.24 -6.09
C LEU A 8 6.73 -10.86 -5.84
N GLU A 9 7.63 -10.70 -6.80
CA GLU A 9 9.03 -11.07 -6.66
C GLU A 9 9.91 -9.93 -7.18
N ALA A 10 10.74 -9.42 -6.31
CA ALA A 10 11.78 -8.45 -6.64
C ALA A 10 13.11 -9.19 -6.78
N ARG A 11 13.78 -9.07 -7.93
CA ARG A 11 15.11 -9.63 -8.18
C ARG A 11 16.11 -8.53 -8.40
N GLU A 12 17.04 -8.36 -7.46
CA GLU A 12 18.17 -7.43 -7.54
C GLU A 12 17.75 -5.98 -7.86
N LEU A 13 16.62 -5.52 -7.30
CA LEU A 13 16.13 -4.17 -7.57
C LEU A 13 17.16 -3.14 -7.14
N GLY A 14 17.43 -2.20 -8.03
CA GLY A 14 18.34 -1.09 -7.78
C GLY A 14 17.77 0.24 -8.25
N ARG A 15 18.06 1.27 -7.47
CA ARG A 15 17.72 2.65 -7.78
C ARG A 15 18.93 3.53 -7.56
N TYR A 16 19.44 4.12 -8.63
CA TYR A 16 20.67 4.91 -8.66
C TYR A 16 20.38 6.38 -8.95
N VAL A 17 21.07 7.28 -8.27
CA VAL A 17 21.00 8.73 -8.51
C VAL A 17 22.33 9.22 -9.07
N PRO A 18 22.42 9.46 -10.40
CA PRO A 18 23.67 9.88 -11.04
C PRO A 18 24.27 11.16 -10.43
N ALA A 19 23.40 12.13 -10.10
CA ALA A 19 23.84 13.44 -9.57
C ALA A 19 24.64 13.33 -8.25
N THR A 20 24.42 12.30 -7.45
CA THR A 20 25.09 12.08 -6.16
C THR A 20 25.98 10.84 -6.17
N ASN A 21 26.02 10.11 -7.27
CA ASN A 21 26.75 8.84 -7.43
C ASN A 21 26.38 7.83 -6.33
N LYS A 22 25.08 7.74 -5.99
CA LYS A 22 24.59 6.89 -4.89
C LYS A 22 23.46 5.97 -5.32
N TRP A 23 23.51 4.75 -4.83
CA TRP A 23 22.39 3.83 -4.83
C TRP A 23 21.46 4.17 -3.66
N LEU A 24 20.18 4.39 -3.97
CA LEU A 24 19.12 4.56 -2.99
C LEU A 24 18.47 3.22 -2.64
N LEU A 25 18.40 2.29 -3.59
CA LEU A 25 18.16 0.85 -3.38
C LEU A 25 19.30 0.10 -4.06
N GLN A 26 19.78 -0.96 -3.42
CA GLN A 26 20.91 -1.72 -3.92
C GLN A 26 20.73 -3.21 -3.70
N HIS A 27 20.62 -3.97 -4.79
CA HIS A 27 20.48 -5.43 -4.79
C HIS A 27 19.36 -5.92 -3.86
N VAL A 28 18.18 -5.28 -3.96
CA VAL A 28 17.03 -5.67 -3.14
C VAL A 28 16.32 -6.84 -3.81
N SER A 29 16.41 -8.01 -3.19
CA SER A 29 15.67 -9.21 -3.57
C SER A 29 14.66 -9.55 -2.49
N LEU A 30 13.41 -9.83 -2.90
CA LEU A 30 12.29 -10.06 -1.98
C LEU A 30 11.22 -10.87 -2.69
N GLU A 31 10.78 -11.91 -2.05
CA GLU A 31 9.56 -12.65 -2.42
C GLU A 31 8.43 -12.30 -1.45
N VAL A 32 7.26 -12.04 -1.99
CA VAL A 32 6.04 -11.74 -1.25
C VAL A 32 5.01 -12.78 -1.64
N ALA A 33 4.62 -13.62 -0.71
CA ALA A 33 3.62 -14.66 -0.94
C ALA A 33 2.18 -14.07 -0.99
N ALA A 34 1.28 -14.77 -1.67
CA ALA A 34 -0.14 -14.43 -1.57
C ALA A 34 -0.63 -14.72 -0.14
N GLY A 35 -1.45 -13.82 0.41
CA GLY A 35 -1.96 -13.97 1.79
C GLY A 35 -0.96 -13.60 2.88
N GLU A 36 0.16 -13.00 2.56
CA GLU A 36 1.19 -12.62 3.52
C GLU A 36 0.99 -11.18 4.02
N ARG A 37 1.28 -10.95 5.30
CA ARG A 37 1.37 -9.62 5.90
C ARG A 37 2.82 -9.35 6.27
N ILE A 38 3.42 -8.40 5.58
CA ILE A 38 4.82 -7.99 5.78
C ILE A 38 4.84 -6.60 6.38
N VAL A 39 5.69 -6.40 7.38
CA VAL A 39 6.05 -5.05 7.81
C VAL A 39 7.50 -4.74 7.43
N VAL A 40 7.72 -3.52 6.97
CA VAL A 40 9.05 -3.01 6.64
C VAL A 40 9.44 -1.95 7.66
N VAL A 41 10.50 -2.21 8.40
CA VAL A 41 11.04 -1.31 9.42
C VAL A 41 12.46 -0.85 9.08
N GLY A 42 12.93 0.17 9.75
CA GLY A 42 14.29 0.69 9.60
C GLY A 42 14.34 2.20 9.83
N PRO A 43 15.52 2.78 9.96
CA PRO A 43 15.69 4.21 10.23
C PRO A 43 15.12 5.09 9.10
N SER A 44 14.86 6.36 9.38
CA SER A 44 14.50 7.33 8.35
C SER A 44 15.60 7.38 7.29
N GLY A 45 15.22 7.46 6.02
CA GLY A 45 16.16 7.47 4.89
C GLY A 45 16.73 6.09 4.53
N SER A 46 16.31 4.98 5.16
CA SER A 46 16.79 3.63 4.81
C SER A 46 16.29 3.10 3.45
N GLY A 47 15.31 3.77 2.82
CA GLY A 47 14.78 3.39 1.50
C GLY A 47 13.42 2.71 1.52
N LYS A 48 12.71 2.62 2.65
CA LYS A 48 11.41 1.94 2.80
C LYS A 48 10.34 2.44 1.80
N THR A 49 10.11 3.74 1.77
CA THR A 49 9.21 4.39 0.80
C THR A 49 9.60 4.06 -0.63
N LEU A 50 10.90 4.11 -0.94
CA LEU A 50 11.39 3.83 -2.28
C LEU A 50 11.21 2.35 -2.65
N LEU A 51 11.38 1.44 -1.68
CA LEU A 51 11.06 0.03 -1.88
C LEU A 51 9.58 -0.14 -2.25
N LEU A 52 8.65 0.40 -1.45
CA LEU A 52 7.22 0.28 -1.76
C LEU A 52 6.87 0.89 -3.12
N ARG A 53 7.42 2.04 -3.46
CA ARG A 53 7.22 2.69 -4.77
C ARG A 53 7.78 1.84 -5.91
N SER A 54 8.91 1.17 -5.70
CA SER A 54 9.50 0.24 -6.66
C SER A 54 8.63 -1.01 -6.83
N LEU A 55 8.11 -1.57 -5.72
CA LEU A 55 7.15 -2.68 -5.73
C LEU A 55 5.82 -2.31 -6.41
N ALA A 56 5.39 -1.04 -6.36
CA ALA A 56 4.25 -0.52 -7.11
C ALA A 56 4.61 -0.13 -8.57
N TRP A 57 5.86 -0.28 -8.95
CA TRP A 57 6.41 0.13 -10.25
C TRP A 57 6.12 1.61 -10.57
N LEU A 58 6.14 2.47 -9.54
CA LEU A 58 5.91 3.92 -9.65
C LEU A 58 7.16 4.67 -10.07
N ASP A 59 8.32 4.19 -9.67
CA ASP A 59 9.61 4.73 -10.05
C ASP A 59 10.30 3.80 -11.06
N PRO A 60 11.09 4.34 -12.00
CA PRO A 60 11.90 3.50 -12.89
C PRO A 60 12.93 2.73 -12.05
N LEU A 61 13.23 1.52 -12.47
CA LEU A 61 14.31 0.72 -11.91
C LEU A 61 15.57 0.93 -12.76
N ASP A 62 16.72 1.12 -12.12
CA ASP A 62 18.03 1.24 -12.79
C ASP A 62 18.72 -0.13 -12.87
N ALA A 63 18.34 -1.07 -12.00
CA ALA A 63 18.78 -2.47 -12.00
C ALA A 63 17.66 -3.41 -11.53
N GLY A 64 17.77 -4.67 -11.88
CA GLY A 64 16.87 -5.73 -11.44
C GLY A 64 15.55 -5.78 -12.20
N THR A 65 14.67 -6.67 -11.76
CA THR A 65 13.36 -6.90 -12.38
C THR A 65 12.32 -7.19 -11.30
N LEU A 66 11.13 -6.62 -11.47
CA LEU A 66 9.95 -6.94 -10.66
C LEU A 66 9.08 -7.94 -11.43
N TYR A 67 8.66 -9.00 -10.76
CA TYR A 67 7.71 -9.98 -11.27
C TYR A 67 6.40 -9.89 -10.50
N TRP A 68 5.30 -10.08 -11.20
CA TRP A 68 3.97 -10.20 -10.63
C TRP A 68 3.36 -11.50 -11.13
N ARG A 69 3.06 -12.42 -10.21
CA ARG A 69 2.57 -13.76 -10.52
C ARG A 69 3.44 -14.44 -11.58
N GLY A 70 4.75 -14.51 -11.34
CA GLY A 70 5.76 -15.10 -12.19
C GLY A 70 6.06 -14.38 -13.51
N ARG A 71 5.38 -13.28 -13.81
CA ARG A 71 5.57 -12.53 -15.07
C ARG A 71 6.25 -11.20 -14.80
N ALA A 72 7.28 -10.89 -15.56
CA ALA A 72 7.97 -9.61 -15.46
C ALA A 72 7.00 -8.43 -15.71
N VAL A 73 7.05 -7.45 -14.82
CA VAL A 73 6.27 -6.22 -14.97
C VAL A 73 6.93 -5.34 -16.03
N THR A 74 6.23 -5.13 -17.13
CA THR A 74 6.64 -4.31 -18.26
C THR A 74 5.64 -3.17 -18.49
N ARG A 75 6.00 -2.16 -19.28
CA ARG A 75 5.12 -1.01 -19.56
C ARG A 75 3.71 -1.40 -20.02
N HIS A 76 3.58 -2.48 -20.78
CA HIS A 76 2.29 -2.93 -21.31
C HIS A 76 1.33 -3.50 -20.25
N VAL A 77 1.86 -4.07 -19.18
CA VAL A 77 1.02 -4.66 -18.11
C VAL A 77 0.73 -3.70 -16.97
N VAL A 78 1.40 -2.53 -16.91
CA VAL A 78 1.31 -1.57 -15.81
C VAL A 78 -0.13 -1.16 -15.44
N PRO A 79 -1.03 -0.83 -16.37
CA PRO A 79 -2.39 -0.45 -15.98
C PRO A 79 -3.11 -1.58 -15.23
N ARG A 80 -2.99 -2.82 -15.68
CA ARG A 80 -3.53 -4.00 -15.02
C ARG A 80 -2.82 -4.28 -13.70
N PHE A 81 -1.49 -4.20 -13.68
CA PHE A 81 -0.67 -4.40 -12.51
C PHE A 81 -1.08 -3.43 -11.40
N ARG A 82 -1.11 -2.12 -11.68
CA ARG A 82 -1.47 -1.08 -10.69
C ARG A 82 -2.94 -1.11 -10.25
N SER A 83 -3.81 -1.81 -10.96
CA SER A 83 -5.17 -2.06 -10.49
C SER A 83 -5.25 -3.18 -9.45
N ARG A 84 -4.17 -3.96 -9.30
CA ARG A 84 -4.06 -5.09 -8.39
C ARG A 84 -3.04 -4.89 -7.29
N VAL A 85 -2.01 -4.06 -7.54
CA VAL A 85 -0.99 -3.67 -6.57
C VAL A 85 -1.15 -2.17 -6.32
N VAL A 86 -1.76 -1.82 -5.20
CA VAL A 86 -2.14 -0.45 -4.87
C VAL A 86 -1.23 0.10 -3.78
N TYR A 87 -0.62 1.24 -4.05
CA TYR A 87 0.25 1.95 -3.12
C TYR A 87 -0.49 3.13 -2.48
N LEU A 88 -0.46 3.18 -1.17
CA LEU A 88 -0.94 4.31 -0.37
C LEU A 88 0.25 5.12 0.13
N HIS A 89 0.34 6.35 -0.36
CA HIS A 89 1.39 7.29 0.01
C HIS A 89 1.19 7.82 1.44
N GLN A 90 2.29 8.13 2.14
CA GLN A 90 2.28 8.76 3.47
C GLN A 90 1.48 10.09 3.49
N ARG A 91 1.54 10.86 2.41
CA ARG A 91 0.74 12.07 2.21
C ARG A 91 -0.09 11.92 0.94
N PRO A 92 -1.30 11.37 1.03
CA PRO A 92 -2.09 11.06 -0.15
C PRO A 92 -2.61 12.32 -0.83
N ALA A 93 -2.65 12.28 -2.16
CA ALA A 93 -3.35 13.30 -2.94
C ALA A 93 -4.83 12.93 -3.08
N LEU A 94 -5.70 13.90 -2.84
CA LEU A 94 -7.13 13.83 -3.11
C LEU A 94 -7.49 14.75 -4.27
N ILE A 95 -8.52 14.38 -5.02
CA ILE A 95 -9.11 15.28 -6.02
C ILE A 95 -9.96 16.34 -5.32
N ALA A 96 -10.12 17.50 -5.95
CA ALA A 96 -11.06 18.52 -5.48
C ALA A 96 -12.49 17.95 -5.53
N GLY A 97 -13.23 18.15 -4.44
CA GLY A 97 -14.57 17.61 -4.28
C GLY A 97 -14.77 17.02 -2.88
N THR A 98 -15.84 16.27 -2.69
CA THR A 98 -16.18 15.62 -1.43
C THR A 98 -15.39 14.32 -1.21
N VAL A 99 -15.42 13.78 0.02
CA VAL A 99 -14.92 12.45 0.32
C VAL A 99 -15.62 11.40 -0.54
N ALA A 100 -16.95 11.47 -0.68
CA ALA A 100 -17.73 10.55 -1.51
C ALA A 100 -17.27 10.55 -2.97
N GLU A 101 -17.03 11.73 -3.55
CA GLU A 101 -16.50 11.86 -4.92
C GLU A 101 -15.10 11.26 -5.04
N ASN A 102 -14.23 11.46 -4.05
CA ASN A 102 -12.90 10.85 -4.02
C ASN A 102 -12.97 9.32 -3.96
N LEU A 103 -13.92 8.74 -3.22
CA LEU A 103 -14.12 7.30 -3.15
C LEU A 103 -14.68 6.74 -4.48
N GLN A 104 -15.55 7.47 -5.16
CA GLN A 104 -16.15 7.04 -6.43
C GLN A 104 -15.20 7.22 -7.64
N TYR A 105 -14.24 8.13 -7.54
CA TYR A 105 -13.37 8.51 -8.66
C TYR A 105 -12.66 7.34 -9.35
N PRO A 106 -12.10 6.33 -8.65
CA PRO A 106 -11.41 5.22 -9.30
C PRO A 106 -12.29 4.41 -10.26
N PHE A 107 -13.60 4.36 -10.06
CA PHE A 107 -14.52 3.58 -10.89
C PHE A 107 -14.77 4.21 -12.27
N GLN A 108 -14.32 5.44 -12.50
CA GLN A 108 -14.35 6.09 -13.80
C GLN A 108 -13.28 5.55 -14.77
N PHE A 109 -12.25 4.89 -14.26
CA PHE A 109 -11.17 4.33 -15.08
C PHE A 109 -11.59 3.00 -15.72
N SER A 110 -11.22 2.82 -16.98
CA SER A 110 -11.56 1.62 -17.77
C SER A 110 -11.11 0.30 -17.13
N VAL A 111 -9.99 0.32 -16.40
CA VAL A 111 -9.44 -0.85 -15.68
C VAL A 111 -10.34 -1.33 -14.53
N HIS A 112 -11.22 -0.47 -14.01
CA HIS A 112 -12.19 -0.78 -12.96
C HIS A 112 -13.63 -0.90 -13.45
N ARG A 113 -13.88 -0.94 -14.76
CA ARG A 113 -15.20 -0.95 -15.38
C ARG A 113 -16.13 -2.09 -14.91
N SER A 114 -15.56 -3.22 -14.50
CA SER A 114 -16.31 -4.37 -13.95
C SER A 114 -16.63 -4.25 -12.46
N ARG A 115 -16.12 -3.23 -11.78
CA ARG A 115 -16.34 -2.98 -10.35
C ARG A 115 -17.39 -1.90 -10.16
N ARG A 116 -18.05 -1.94 -9.01
CA ARG A 116 -19.03 -0.91 -8.62
C ARG A 116 -18.64 -0.38 -7.24
N PHE A 117 -18.99 0.89 -7.03
CA PHE A 117 -18.90 1.50 -5.71
C PHE A 117 -19.92 0.82 -4.78
N ASP A 118 -19.46 0.35 -3.64
CA ASP A 118 -20.28 -0.29 -2.62
C ASP A 118 -20.42 0.64 -1.41
N ALA A 119 -21.56 1.33 -1.34
CA ALA A 119 -21.85 2.25 -0.25
C ALA A 119 -21.94 1.53 1.10
N ALA A 120 -22.51 0.32 1.14
CA ALA A 120 -22.68 -0.44 2.38
C ALA A 120 -21.33 -0.86 2.96
N GLN A 121 -20.37 -1.25 2.11
CA GLN A 121 -18.99 -1.56 2.53
C GLN A 121 -18.30 -0.31 3.08
N ILE A 122 -18.46 0.84 2.44
CA ILE A 122 -17.88 2.11 2.92
C ILE A 122 -18.48 2.49 4.27
N GLU A 123 -19.79 2.40 4.45
CA GLU A 123 -20.45 2.67 5.74
C GLU A 123 -19.97 1.72 6.84
N HIS A 124 -19.76 0.43 6.50
CA HIS A 124 -19.18 -0.52 7.44
C HIS A 124 -17.79 -0.07 7.91
N TRP A 125 -16.89 0.29 7.00
CA TRP A 125 -15.55 0.74 7.34
C TRP A 125 -15.55 2.08 8.09
N LEU A 126 -16.46 3.01 7.76
CA LEU A 126 -16.60 4.26 8.52
C LEU A 126 -16.96 3.98 9.99
N ARG A 127 -17.85 3.02 10.26
CA ARG A 127 -18.16 2.61 11.64
C ARG A 127 -16.94 2.05 12.37
N VAL A 128 -16.13 1.20 11.72
CA VAL A 128 -14.88 0.69 12.30
C VAL A 128 -13.91 1.82 12.59
N LEU A 129 -13.83 2.81 11.70
CA LEU A 129 -12.98 4.00 11.84
C LEU A 129 -13.59 5.09 12.76
N ARG A 130 -14.77 4.82 13.37
CA ARG A 130 -15.50 5.76 14.25
C ARG A 130 -15.75 7.10 13.56
N ARG A 131 -16.15 7.06 12.28
CA ARG A 131 -16.54 8.22 11.48
C ARG A 131 -18.04 8.18 11.24
N GLU A 132 -18.67 9.35 11.43
CA GLU A 132 -20.10 9.50 11.15
C GLU A 132 -20.35 9.58 9.63
N PRO A 133 -21.58 9.28 9.17
CA PRO A 133 -21.89 9.31 7.73
C PRO A 133 -21.69 10.67 7.05
N ASP A 134 -21.77 11.77 7.80
CA ASP A 134 -21.54 13.12 7.30
C ASP A 134 -20.09 13.34 6.84
N PHE A 135 -19.15 12.49 7.30
CA PHE A 135 -17.76 12.47 6.81
C PHE A 135 -17.69 12.38 5.28
N LEU A 136 -18.62 11.66 4.65
CA LEU A 136 -18.68 11.53 3.18
C LEU A 136 -18.95 12.85 2.46
N GLN A 137 -19.60 13.80 3.12
CA GLN A 137 -19.94 15.11 2.55
C GLN A 137 -18.85 16.17 2.75
N LYS A 138 -17.84 15.89 3.58
CA LYS A 138 -16.74 16.82 3.80
C LYS A 138 -16.00 17.11 2.50
N SER A 139 -15.66 18.38 2.29
CA SER A 139 -14.78 18.79 1.20
C SER A 139 -13.35 18.29 1.43
N SER A 140 -12.70 17.78 0.39
CA SER A 140 -11.29 17.35 0.47
C SER A 140 -10.33 18.47 0.90
N ARG A 141 -10.73 19.74 0.75
CA ARG A 141 -9.92 20.90 1.18
C ARG A 141 -9.98 21.15 2.69
N ASP A 142 -11.03 20.66 3.34
CA ASP A 142 -11.29 20.89 4.76
C ASP A 142 -10.87 19.70 5.62
N LEU A 143 -10.33 18.63 5.00
CA LEU A 143 -9.86 17.46 5.70
C LEU A 143 -8.54 17.73 6.42
N SER A 144 -8.45 17.28 7.67
CA SER A 144 -7.16 17.14 8.34
C SER A 144 -6.27 16.12 7.61
N GLY A 145 -4.97 16.13 7.88
CA GLY A 145 -4.04 15.14 7.31
C GLY A 145 -4.46 13.69 7.59
N GLY A 146 -4.96 13.42 8.79
CA GLY A 146 -5.47 12.11 9.17
C GLY A 146 -6.75 11.72 8.44
N GLU A 147 -7.69 12.66 8.26
CA GLU A 147 -8.92 12.42 7.50
C GLU A 147 -8.63 12.18 6.01
N ALA A 148 -7.66 12.91 5.44
CA ALA A 148 -7.19 12.68 4.08
C ALA A 148 -6.57 11.27 3.93
N GLN A 149 -5.80 10.82 4.94
CA GLN A 149 -5.21 9.49 4.99
C GLN A 149 -6.29 8.40 5.03
N ILE A 150 -7.29 8.55 5.90
CA ILE A 150 -8.44 7.65 5.98
C ILE A 150 -9.20 7.58 4.64
N THR A 151 -9.48 8.73 4.03
CA THR A 151 -10.16 8.80 2.73
C THR A 151 -9.38 8.04 1.65
N ALA A 152 -8.07 8.22 1.58
CA ALA A 152 -7.23 7.54 0.61
C ALA A 152 -7.10 6.04 0.89
N LEU A 153 -7.07 5.62 2.15
CA LEU A 153 -7.09 4.21 2.54
C LEU A 153 -8.39 3.53 2.08
N LEU A 154 -9.54 4.11 2.39
CA LEU A 154 -10.84 3.59 1.96
C LEU A 154 -10.93 3.52 0.43
N ARG A 155 -10.43 4.56 -0.27
CA ARG A 155 -10.33 4.60 -1.74
C ARG A 155 -9.48 3.46 -2.30
N ALA A 156 -8.42 3.06 -1.61
CA ALA A 156 -7.57 1.95 -2.03
C ALA A 156 -8.21 0.58 -1.73
N MET A 157 -8.73 0.38 -0.53
CA MET A 157 -9.27 -0.90 -0.04
C MET A 157 -10.51 -1.34 -0.83
N GLN A 158 -11.43 -0.42 -1.17
CA GLN A 158 -12.65 -0.73 -1.94
C GLN A 158 -12.36 -1.29 -3.34
N LEU A 159 -11.17 -1.06 -3.87
CA LEU A 159 -10.73 -1.64 -5.14
C LEU A 159 -10.31 -3.11 -4.99
N THR A 160 -10.40 -3.68 -3.80
CA THR A 160 -10.02 -5.06 -3.53
C THR A 160 -8.74 -5.48 -4.26
N PRO A 161 -7.61 -4.76 -4.01
CA PRO A 161 -6.34 -5.10 -4.62
C PRO A 161 -5.84 -6.45 -4.14
N ASP A 162 -4.99 -7.10 -4.94
CA ASP A 162 -4.29 -8.32 -4.53
C ASP A 162 -3.18 -7.99 -3.51
N VAL A 163 -2.54 -6.81 -3.68
CA VAL A 163 -1.48 -6.33 -2.79
C VAL A 163 -1.75 -4.88 -2.41
N LEU A 164 -1.76 -4.60 -1.12
CA LEU A 164 -1.87 -3.26 -0.55
C LEU A 164 -0.52 -2.84 0.05
N LEU A 165 0.11 -1.85 -0.54
CA LEU A 165 1.39 -1.28 -0.10
C LEU A 165 1.11 0.00 0.68
N LEU A 166 1.34 -0.01 1.99
CA LEU A 166 0.99 1.04 2.93
C LEU A 166 2.23 1.74 3.47
N ASP A 167 2.45 2.98 3.06
CA ASP A 167 3.61 3.77 3.49
C ASP A 167 3.24 4.67 4.66
N GLU A 168 3.54 4.22 5.87
CA GLU A 168 3.24 4.90 7.14
C GLU A 168 1.78 5.39 7.23
N PRO A 169 0.78 4.52 7.03
CA PRO A 169 -0.63 4.93 6.87
C PRO A 169 -1.26 5.53 8.14
N THR A 170 -0.57 5.48 9.27
CA THR A 170 -1.05 5.98 10.56
C THR A 170 -0.24 7.16 11.11
N ALA A 171 0.82 7.61 10.40
CA ALA A 171 1.75 8.63 10.92
C ALA A 171 1.11 10.00 11.22
N ALA A 172 0.00 10.34 10.56
CA ALA A 172 -0.73 11.60 10.74
C ALA A 172 -1.96 11.47 11.65
N LEU A 173 -2.14 10.32 12.33
CA LEU A 173 -3.32 9.98 13.12
C LEU A 173 -3.01 10.05 14.62
N ASP A 174 -4.02 10.40 15.40
CA ASP A 174 -4.02 10.17 16.84
C ASP A 174 -4.08 8.65 17.15
N PRO A 175 -3.70 8.22 18.37
CA PRO A 175 -3.63 6.80 18.71
C PRO A 175 -4.94 6.03 18.51
N ALA A 176 -6.09 6.64 18.80
CA ALA A 176 -7.38 5.99 18.64
C ALA A 176 -7.74 5.80 17.15
N SER A 177 -7.50 6.81 16.33
CA SER A 177 -7.67 6.74 14.88
C SER A 177 -6.69 5.74 14.24
N ALA A 178 -5.44 5.67 14.72
CA ALA A 178 -4.45 4.71 14.27
C ALA A 178 -4.90 3.26 14.52
N GLN A 179 -5.40 2.97 15.73
CA GLN A 179 -5.99 1.66 16.05
C GLN A 179 -7.19 1.33 15.17
N GLY A 180 -8.05 2.31 14.88
CA GLY A 180 -9.17 2.14 13.95
C GLY A 180 -8.71 1.73 12.56
N VAL A 181 -7.63 2.35 12.05
CA VAL A 181 -7.01 2.00 10.75
C VAL A 181 -6.44 0.59 10.79
N GLU A 182 -5.68 0.23 11.84
CA GLU A 182 -5.16 -1.14 12.01
C GLU A 182 -6.29 -2.18 12.00
N GLN A 183 -7.36 -1.92 12.74
CA GLN A 183 -8.52 -2.80 12.79
C GLN A 183 -9.21 -2.90 11.42
N CYS A 184 -9.41 -1.78 10.73
CA CYS A 184 -10.06 -1.73 9.43
C CYS A 184 -9.26 -2.53 8.37
N VAL A 185 -7.93 -2.35 8.32
CA VAL A 185 -7.04 -3.08 7.40
C VAL A 185 -7.00 -4.57 7.76
N SER A 186 -6.99 -4.91 9.05
CA SER A 186 -7.02 -6.31 9.50
C SER A 186 -8.33 -7.00 9.11
N GLN A 187 -9.49 -6.35 9.29
CA GLN A 187 -10.78 -6.88 8.85
C GLN A 187 -10.83 -7.06 7.33
N TRP A 188 -10.37 -6.04 6.58
CA TRP A 188 -10.26 -6.13 5.13
C TRP A 188 -9.41 -7.33 4.69
N PHE A 189 -8.29 -7.58 5.35
CA PHE A 189 -7.45 -8.74 5.07
C PHE A 189 -8.18 -10.06 5.36
N GLN A 190 -8.84 -10.16 6.52
CA GLN A 190 -9.53 -11.38 6.97
C GLN A 190 -10.74 -11.78 6.10
N GLU A 191 -11.34 -10.85 5.34
CA GLU A 191 -12.42 -11.18 4.39
C GLU A 191 -11.94 -12.09 3.24
N ALA A 192 -10.65 -12.07 2.87
CA ALA A 192 -10.08 -12.92 1.83
C ALA A 192 -8.56 -13.15 2.08
N PRO A 193 -8.17 -13.83 3.16
CA PRO A 193 -6.78 -13.86 3.63
C PRO A 193 -5.80 -14.55 2.67
N GLN A 194 -6.29 -15.47 1.80
CA GLN A 194 -5.45 -16.13 0.79
C GLN A 194 -5.30 -15.31 -0.52
N GLN A 195 -6.09 -14.25 -0.67
CA GLN A 195 -6.13 -13.44 -1.89
C GLN A 195 -5.59 -12.03 -1.69
N ARG A 196 -5.44 -11.60 -0.45
CA ARG A 196 -5.03 -10.24 -0.07
C ARG A 196 -3.69 -10.28 0.63
N THR A 197 -2.79 -9.43 0.21
CA THR A 197 -1.44 -9.31 0.75
C THR A 197 -1.22 -7.87 1.20
N ILE A 198 -0.51 -7.70 2.30
CA ILE A 198 -0.20 -6.38 2.86
C ILE A 198 1.32 -6.24 3.00
N VAL A 199 1.85 -5.11 2.52
CA VAL A 199 3.20 -4.65 2.86
C VAL A 199 3.06 -3.30 3.53
N TRP A 200 3.40 -3.23 4.81
CA TRP A 200 3.20 -2.06 5.67
C TRP A 200 4.53 -1.47 6.10
N VAL A 201 4.76 -0.19 5.91
CA VAL A 201 5.89 0.52 6.52
C VAL A 201 5.44 1.12 7.84
N SER A 202 6.20 0.84 8.90
CA SER A 202 6.00 1.46 10.23
C SER A 202 7.31 1.86 10.87
N HIS A 203 7.26 2.90 11.69
CA HIS A 203 8.32 3.26 12.64
C HIS A 203 8.03 2.73 14.06
N ASP A 204 6.81 2.28 14.31
CA ASP A 204 6.35 1.75 15.58
C ASP A 204 6.53 0.22 15.61
N GLN A 205 7.37 -0.27 16.51
CA GLN A 205 7.66 -1.71 16.63
C GLN A 205 6.47 -2.50 17.18
N GLU A 206 5.67 -1.90 18.06
CA GLU A 206 4.47 -2.56 18.58
C GLU A 206 3.40 -2.71 17.49
N GLN A 207 3.21 -1.67 16.69
CA GLN A 207 2.37 -1.73 15.50
C GLN A 207 2.87 -2.80 14.52
N ALA A 208 4.17 -2.82 14.26
CA ALA A 208 4.80 -3.81 13.40
C ALA A 208 4.47 -5.25 13.85
N ALA A 209 4.61 -5.53 15.14
CA ALA A 209 4.32 -6.85 15.71
C ALA A 209 2.84 -7.26 15.60
N ARG A 210 1.91 -6.27 15.67
CA ARG A 210 0.47 -6.55 15.54
C ARG A 210 0.02 -6.78 14.10
N MET A 211 0.67 -6.09 13.15
CA MET A 211 0.18 -5.99 11.77
C MET A 211 0.80 -6.98 10.80
N ALA A 212 1.84 -7.72 11.19
CA ALA A 212 2.61 -8.54 10.27
C ALA A 212 2.91 -9.94 10.77
N ASP A 213 3.03 -10.85 9.81
CA ASP A 213 3.50 -12.23 10.02
C ASP A 213 5.03 -12.30 9.81
N ARG A 214 5.58 -11.43 8.95
CA ARG A 214 7.02 -11.31 8.67
C ARG A 214 7.48 -9.86 8.74
N GLN A 215 8.66 -9.66 9.32
CA GLN A 215 9.30 -8.34 9.40
C GLN A 215 10.54 -8.29 8.51
N LEU A 216 10.62 -7.24 7.70
CA LEU A 216 11.81 -6.89 6.93
C LEU A 216 12.50 -5.69 7.56
N VAL A 217 13.81 -5.79 7.74
CA VAL A 217 14.62 -4.67 8.25
C VAL A 217 15.40 -4.06 7.09
N MET A 218 15.20 -2.77 6.84
CA MET A 218 15.96 -2.02 5.84
C MET A 218 17.00 -1.12 6.47
N ALA A 219 18.21 -1.11 5.89
CA ALA A 219 19.28 -0.17 6.19
C ALA A 219 20.04 0.22 4.92
N ALA A 220 20.31 1.50 4.74
CA ALA A 220 21.13 2.03 3.63
C ALA A 220 20.73 1.49 2.24
N GLY A 221 19.43 1.39 1.96
CA GLY A 221 18.90 0.93 0.67
C GLY A 221 18.94 -0.58 0.45
N ARG A 222 19.16 -1.38 1.49
CA ARG A 222 19.21 -2.85 1.43
C ARG A 222 18.28 -3.47 2.45
N ILE A 223 17.79 -4.67 2.17
CA ILE A 223 17.18 -5.53 3.20
C ILE A 223 18.34 -6.23 3.91
N VAL A 224 18.41 -6.05 5.23
CA VAL A 224 19.50 -6.60 6.06
C VAL A 224 19.02 -7.76 6.93
N GLN A 225 17.70 -7.96 7.05
CA GLN A 225 17.08 -9.05 7.78
C GLN A 225 15.68 -9.34 7.25
N GLY A 226 15.27 -10.61 7.23
CA GLY A 226 13.90 -11.04 6.91
C GLY A 226 13.59 -11.18 5.42
N ALA A 227 14.61 -11.17 4.55
CA ALA A 227 14.45 -11.40 3.09
C ALA A 227 14.17 -12.86 2.76
#